data_625c418868bdc505c90369a980e4eb9b
#
_entry.id   625c418868bdc505c90369a980e4eb9b
#
_cell.length_a   1.000
_cell.length_b   1.000
_cell.length_c   1.000
_cell.angle_alpha   90.00
_cell.angle_beta   90.00
_cell.angle_gamma   90.00
#
_symmetry.space_group_name_H-M   'P 1'
#
loop_
_entity.id
_entity.type
_entity.pdbx_description
1 polymer ?
#
loop_
_entity_poly.entity_id
_entity_poly.type
_entity_poly.pdbx_seq_one_letter_code
_entity_poly.pdbx_strand_id
1 'polypeptide(L)'
;MTLGISWVRVAGGVRELIVASDSRLSGGQFWDANPKIVLLPRSDAVISFAGHTGDAYPLMLQAYNSILMYPPAQNRAMDLEHLKGHLNRVFDHSRKFISNLPRGQVVPDEPEAKFALSGYSWKSKKFHVWTLHFDRSIGRFTFKPASTWAAQDEDAYKLICYIGDADPVAEAKERLVSLLRARGKLRSGSLDMEPFEVLRDIIREGKFGSVGGPIQLVKIYEHANAVPVGVYWPDRASGSISVLGRPLMEYETTRWGVIDPDQPDRARPPDAVDPVDTP
;
A
#
# COMPACT_ATOMS: atom_id res chain seq x y z
N MET A 1 -4.65 11.26 -7.15
CA MET A 1 -4.47 11.57 -5.71
C MET A 1 -4.86 10.36 -4.91
N THR A 2 -4.44 10.21 -3.63
CA THR A 2 -4.49 8.88 -2.95
C THR A 2 -4.30 9.06 -1.45
N LEU A 3 -4.76 8.08 -0.67
CA LEU A 3 -4.33 7.85 0.70
C LEU A 3 -3.92 6.37 0.84
N GLY A 4 -2.61 6.13 0.97
CA GLY A 4 -2.04 4.81 1.24
C GLY A 4 -1.32 4.79 2.58
N ILE A 5 -1.45 3.69 3.31
CA ILE A 5 -0.85 3.49 4.62
C ILE A 5 -0.18 2.11 4.66
N SER A 6 1.06 2.05 5.14
CA SER A 6 1.75 0.78 5.41
C SER A 6 2.20 0.77 6.87
N TRP A 7 1.95 -0.33 7.58
CA TRP A 7 2.33 -0.45 8.99
C TRP A 7 2.63 -1.88 9.39
N VAL A 8 3.44 -2.05 10.43
CA VAL A 8 3.66 -3.37 11.05
C VAL A 8 2.60 -3.59 12.13
N ARG A 9 1.85 -4.67 11.95
CA ARG A 9 0.89 -5.19 12.91
C ARG A 9 1.52 -6.31 13.73
N VAL A 10 1.18 -6.36 15.02
CA VAL A 10 1.53 -7.47 15.89
C VAL A 10 0.25 -7.98 16.56
N ALA A 11 -0.16 -9.18 16.22
CA ALA A 11 -1.38 -9.80 16.77
C ALA A 11 -1.16 -11.29 17.04
N GLY A 12 -1.48 -11.76 18.25
CA GLY A 12 -1.35 -13.16 18.61
C GLY A 12 0.06 -13.74 18.46
N GLY A 13 1.10 -12.92 18.64
CA GLY A 13 2.50 -13.35 18.46
C GLY A 13 2.98 -13.40 17.00
N VAL A 14 2.10 -13.09 16.05
CA VAL A 14 2.44 -12.99 14.62
C VAL A 14 2.72 -11.53 14.27
N ARG A 15 3.82 -11.31 13.54
CA ARG A 15 4.15 -10.00 12.96
C ARG A 15 3.85 -10.02 11.47
N GLU A 16 3.15 -9.01 11.00
CA GLU A 16 2.83 -8.84 9.58
C GLU A 16 2.96 -7.37 9.18
N LEU A 17 3.45 -7.11 7.98
CA LEU A 17 3.41 -5.78 7.38
C LEU A 17 2.14 -5.69 6.56
N ILE A 18 1.29 -4.73 6.89
CA ILE A 18 0.06 -4.44 6.17
C ILE A 18 0.30 -3.24 5.27
N VAL A 19 -0.20 -3.35 4.03
CA VAL A 19 -0.23 -2.25 3.05
C VAL A 19 -1.68 -2.08 2.62
N ALA A 20 -2.22 -0.89 2.85
CA ALA A 20 -3.59 -0.54 2.51
C ALA A 20 -3.66 0.77 1.73
N SER A 21 -4.62 0.89 0.82
CA SER A 21 -4.87 2.11 0.04
C SER A 21 -6.33 2.20 -0.37
N ASP A 22 -6.79 3.38 -0.67
CA ASP A 22 -8.01 3.62 -1.42
C ASP A 22 -7.85 3.20 -2.90
N SER A 23 -8.96 3.17 -3.67
CA SER A 23 -8.95 2.72 -5.07
C SER A 23 -9.34 3.79 -6.09
N ARG A 24 -9.59 5.02 -5.65
CA ARG A 24 -10.05 6.10 -6.54
C ARG A 24 -8.93 6.70 -7.35
N LEU A 25 -9.11 6.76 -8.65
CA LEU A 25 -8.42 7.70 -9.51
C LEU A 25 -9.32 8.91 -9.76
N SER A 26 -8.76 10.10 -9.65
CA SER A 26 -9.44 11.36 -9.88
C SER A 26 -8.64 12.20 -10.88
N GLY A 27 -9.31 12.77 -11.85
CA GLY A 27 -8.70 13.55 -12.94
C GLY A 27 -9.77 13.91 -13.97
N GLY A 28 -10.86 14.51 -13.47
CA GLY A 28 -12.07 14.82 -14.24
C GLY A 28 -13.22 13.88 -13.88
N GLN A 29 -13.08 12.58 -14.10
CA GLN A 29 -14.02 11.57 -13.62
C GLN A 29 -13.44 10.82 -12.41
N PHE A 30 -14.31 10.24 -11.58
CA PHE A 30 -13.91 9.31 -10.55
C PHE A 30 -13.98 7.88 -11.09
N TRP A 31 -12.90 7.15 -10.90
CA TRP A 31 -12.85 5.74 -11.20
C TRP A 31 -12.42 4.97 -9.96
N ASP A 32 -13.37 4.28 -9.32
CA ASP A 32 -13.25 3.70 -7.98
C ASP A 32 -12.81 2.23 -7.96
N ALA A 33 -12.19 1.73 -9.03
CA ALA A 33 -11.81 0.33 -9.17
C ALA A 33 -10.38 0.15 -9.71
N ASN A 34 -9.43 0.94 -9.21
CA ASN A 34 -8.07 0.94 -9.76
C ASN A 34 -7.05 0.36 -8.79
N PRO A 35 -6.12 -0.48 -9.28
CA PRO A 35 -5.06 -1.03 -8.46
C PRO A 35 -4.02 0.05 -8.14
N LYS A 36 -3.89 0.38 -6.85
CA LYS A 36 -2.82 1.26 -6.34
C LYS A 36 -1.72 0.48 -5.63
N ILE A 37 -1.97 -0.80 -5.35
CA ILE A 37 -1.00 -1.74 -4.78
C ILE A 37 -0.77 -2.85 -5.79
N VAL A 38 0.48 -3.06 -6.17
CA VAL A 38 0.91 -4.14 -7.09
C VAL A 38 1.82 -5.10 -6.36
N LEU A 39 1.46 -6.39 -6.37
CA LEU A 39 2.35 -7.44 -5.91
C LEU A 39 3.50 -7.58 -6.89
N LEU A 40 4.71 -7.48 -6.38
CA LEU A 40 5.90 -7.69 -7.22
C LEU A 40 6.11 -9.18 -7.51
N PRO A 41 6.65 -9.56 -8.69
CA PRO A 41 6.80 -10.97 -9.07
C PRO A 41 8.00 -11.62 -8.33
N ARG A 42 7.99 -11.52 -6.99
CA ARG A 42 9.00 -12.06 -6.08
C ARG A 42 8.45 -12.47 -4.71
N SER A 43 7.16 -12.49 -4.52
CA SER A 43 6.41 -12.91 -3.33
C SER A 43 6.64 -12.17 -2.00
N ASP A 44 7.76 -11.51 -1.77
CA ASP A 44 8.13 -10.89 -0.48
C ASP A 44 7.91 -9.38 -0.42
N ALA A 45 7.40 -8.79 -1.50
CA ALA A 45 7.29 -7.33 -1.61
C ALA A 45 6.12 -6.88 -2.49
N VAL A 46 5.65 -5.68 -2.19
CA VAL A 46 4.68 -4.94 -2.98
C VAL A 46 5.16 -3.52 -3.23
N ILE A 47 4.66 -2.92 -4.29
CA ILE A 47 4.81 -1.49 -4.55
C ILE A 47 3.43 -0.83 -4.59
N SER A 48 3.30 0.31 -3.94
CA SER A 48 2.10 1.16 -4.04
C SER A 48 2.49 2.55 -4.47
N PHE A 49 1.53 3.32 -4.99
CA PHE A 49 1.81 4.67 -5.46
C PHE A 49 0.77 5.69 -4.99
N ALA A 50 1.18 6.95 -5.04
CA ALA A 50 0.34 8.13 -4.93
C ALA A 50 0.81 9.20 -5.91
N GLY A 51 -0.11 10.01 -6.42
CA GLY A 51 0.17 11.11 -7.34
C GLY A 51 -0.38 10.87 -8.75
N HIS A 52 0.28 11.43 -9.75
CA HIS A 52 -0.18 11.41 -11.14
C HIS A 52 -0.05 10.01 -11.77
N THR A 53 -1.15 9.50 -12.29
CA THR A 53 -1.22 8.13 -12.84
C THR A 53 -0.43 7.94 -14.12
N GLY A 54 -0.33 8.99 -14.95
CA GLY A 54 0.48 8.98 -16.17
C GLY A 54 1.97 8.78 -15.91
N ASP A 55 2.46 9.18 -14.74
CA ASP A 55 3.83 8.91 -14.29
C ASP A 55 3.93 7.57 -13.55
N ALA A 56 2.93 7.28 -12.71
CA ALA A 56 2.99 6.15 -11.79
C ALA A 56 2.86 4.80 -12.48
N TYR A 57 1.84 4.60 -13.31
CA TYR A 57 1.61 3.29 -13.92
C TYR A 57 2.73 2.83 -14.86
N PRO A 58 3.28 3.66 -15.77
CA PRO A 58 4.41 3.24 -16.57
C PRO A 58 5.60 2.79 -15.71
N LEU A 59 5.92 3.52 -14.65
CA LEU A 59 7.04 3.19 -13.78
C LEU A 59 6.78 1.93 -12.95
N MET A 60 5.56 1.73 -12.44
CA MET A 60 5.19 0.50 -11.72
C MET A 60 5.24 -0.74 -12.61
N LEU A 61 4.75 -0.63 -13.86
CA LEU A 61 4.82 -1.71 -14.83
C LEU A 61 6.27 -2.03 -15.20
N GLN A 62 7.12 -1.02 -15.36
CA GLN A 62 8.54 -1.24 -15.59
C GLN A 62 9.27 -1.82 -14.37
N ALA A 63 8.87 -1.46 -13.15
CA ALA A 63 9.36 -2.11 -11.94
C ALA A 63 9.01 -3.61 -11.94
N TYR A 64 7.77 -3.95 -12.24
CA TYR A 64 7.30 -5.33 -12.36
C TYR A 64 8.09 -6.11 -13.43
N ASN A 65 8.19 -5.57 -14.65
CA ASN A 65 8.90 -6.18 -15.76
C ASN A 65 10.40 -6.34 -15.45
N SER A 66 11.03 -5.35 -14.83
CA SER A 66 12.46 -5.40 -14.50
C SER A 66 12.79 -6.54 -13.53
N ILE A 67 11.87 -6.85 -12.61
CA ILE A 67 12.02 -7.97 -11.69
C ILE A 67 11.83 -9.29 -12.43
N LEU A 68 10.83 -9.42 -13.29
CA LEU A 68 10.62 -10.63 -14.11
C LEU A 68 11.82 -10.96 -14.98
N MET A 69 12.45 -9.94 -15.59
CA MET A 69 13.57 -10.09 -16.52
C MET A 69 14.93 -10.24 -15.82
N TYR A 70 14.98 -10.10 -14.49
CA TYR A 70 16.24 -10.18 -13.76
C TYR A 70 16.17 -11.28 -12.67
N PRO A 71 16.64 -12.50 -12.96
CA PRO A 71 16.52 -13.64 -12.06
C PRO A 71 16.96 -13.39 -10.61
N PRO A 72 18.05 -12.65 -10.31
CA PRO A 72 18.39 -12.36 -8.92
C PRO A 72 17.35 -11.51 -8.18
N ALA A 73 16.61 -10.65 -8.88
CA ALA A 73 15.52 -9.89 -8.30
C ALA A 73 14.28 -10.76 -8.10
N GLN A 74 13.95 -11.60 -9.09
CA GLN A 74 12.77 -12.46 -9.09
C GLN A 74 12.84 -13.56 -8.02
N ASN A 75 13.97 -14.29 -7.95
CA ASN A 75 14.16 -15.40 -7.02
C ASN A 75 14.60 -14.98 -5.62
N ARG A 76 14.68 -13.67 -5.36
CA ARG A 76 15.07 -13.06 -4.08
C ARG A 76 16.55 -13.22 -3.68
N ALA A 77 17.42 -13.70 -4.57
CA ALA A 77 18.87 -13.66 -4.33
C ALA A 77 19.33 -12.19 -4.11
N MET A 78 18.71 -11.25 -4.84
CA MET A 78 18.78 -9.83 -4.50
C MET A 78 17.83 -9.53 -3.34
N ASP A 79 18.37 -9.25 -2.16
CA ASP A 79 17.58 -8.85 -1.00
C ASP A 79 16.77 -7.57 -1.25
N LEU A 80 15.70 -7.39 -0.50
CA LEU A 80 14.82 -6.23 -0.58
C LEU A 80 15.57 -4.90 -0.41
N GLU A 81 16.61 -4.85 0.43
CA GLU A 81 17.41 -3.65 0.64
C GLU A 81 18.18 -3.22 -0.60
N HIS A 82 18.54 -4.15 -1.49
CA HIS A 82 19.16 -3.84 -2.77
C HIS A 82 18.12 -3.54 -3.86
N LEU A 83 16.94 -4.15 -3.76
CA LEU A 83 15.86 -3.95 -4.72
C LEU A 83 15.46 -2.48 -4.85
N LYS A 84 15.37 -1.73 -3.74
CA LYS A 84 15.04 -0.30 -3.80
C LYS A 84 15.98 0.51 -4.70
N GLY A 85 17.28 0.21 -4.64
CA GLY A 85 18.28 0.83 -5.52
C GLY A 85 18.19 0.38 -6.97
N HIS A 86 17.80 -0.88 -7.20
CA HIS A 86 17.50 -1.38 -8.54
C HIS A 86 16.30 -0.66 -9.14
N LEU A 87 15.21 -0.52 -8.42
CA LEU A 87 14.00 0.17 -8.91
C LEU A 87 14.25 1.64 -9.20
N ASN A 88 15.01 2.36 -8.37
CA ASN A 88 15.39 3.74 -8.67
C ASN A 88 16.14 3.85 -10.00
N ARG A 89 17.08 2.94 -10.27
CA ARG A 89 17.80 2.92 -11.55
C ARG A 89 16.86 2.61 -12.73
N VAL A 90 15.90 1.72 -12.56
CA VAL A 90 14.88 1.43 -13.58
C VAL A 90 14.05 2.68 -13.87
N PHE A 91 13.60 3.40 -12.83
CA PHE A 91 12.81 4.62 -12.99
C PHE A 91 13.60 5.72 -13.69
N ASP A 92 14.83 5.96 -13.25
CA ASP A 92 15.70 6.95 -13.89
C ASP A 92 16.03 6.58 -15.35
N HIS A 93 16.24 5.28 -15.62
CA HIS A 93 16.50 4.81 -16.98
C HIS A 93 15.28 5.00 -17.88
N SER A 94 14.09 4.63 -17.42
CA SER A 94 12.84 4.75 -18.19
C SER A 94 12.55 6.19 -18.59
N ARG A 95 12.85 7.15 -17.74
CA ARG A 95 12.65 8.58 -18.03
C ARG A 95 13.51 9.12 -19.16
N LYS A 96 14.65 8.51 -19.45
CA LYS A 96 15.53 8.93 -20.56
C LYS A 96 14.89 8.74 -21.94
N PHE A 97 13.81 7.96 -22.01
CA PHE A 97 13.08 7.71 -23.25
C PHE A 97 11.86 8.61 -23.44
N ILE A 98 11.63 9.57 -22.54
CA ILE A 98 10.61 10.61 -22.75
C ILE A 98 11.14 11.56 -23.82
N SER A 99 10.39 11.68 -24.91
CA SER A 99 10.74 12.49 -26.08
C SER A 99 9.55 13.36 -26.50
N ASN A 100 9.73 14.13 -27.55
CA ASN A 100 8.71 15.06 -28.07
C ASN A 100 8.22 16.06 -27.03
N LEU A 101 9.18 16.67 -26.34
CA LEU A 101 8.88 17.66 -25.31
C LEU A 101 8.28 18.94 -25.92
N PRO A 102 7.46 19.69 -25.15
CA PRO A 102 6.95 20.97 -25.58
C PRO A 102 8.05 21.90 -26.08
N ARG A 103 7.69 22.81 -27.02
CA ARG A 103 8.65 23.76 -27.60
C ARG A 103 9.31 24.61 -26.50
N GLY A 104 10.63 24.59 -26.46
CA GLY A 104 11.44 25.31 -25.48
C GLY A 104 11.76 24.52 -24.21
N GLN A 105 11.22 23.32 -24.05
CA GLN A 105 11.56 22.42 -22.95
C GLN A 105 12.73 21.51 -23.36
N VAL A 106 13.73 21.38 -22.50
CA VAL A 106 14.96 20.60 -22.75
C VAL A 106 14.99 19.30 -21.96
N VAL A 107 14.27 19.26 -20.82
CA VAL A 107 14.16 18.08 -19.95
C VAL A 107 12.70 17.74 -19.71
N PRO A 108 12.36 16.47 -19.52
CA PRO A 108 11.01 16.06 -19.16
C PRO A 108 10.55 16.69 -17.85
N ASP A 109 9.23 16.90 -17.73
CA ASP A 109 8.64 17.33 -16.47
C ASP A 109 9.00 16.40 -15.34
N GLU A 110 9.01 16.93 -14.14
CA GLU A 110 9.27 16.11 -12.95
C GLU A 110 8.07 15.20 -12.70
N PRO A 111 8.31 13.92 -12.38
CA PRO A 111 7.22 13.01 -12.13
C PRO A 111 6.51 13.39 -10.83
N GLU A 112 5.22 13.61 -10.92
CA GLU A 112 4.33 13.86 -9.77
C GLU A 112 3.83 12.54 -9.16
N ALA A 113 4.73 11.58 -9.01
CA ALA A 113 4.43 10.27 -8.42
C ALA A 113 5.42 9.91 -7.32
N LYS A 114 4.87 9.35 -6.24
CA LYS A 114 5.63 8.75 -5.14
C LYS A 114 5.24 7.31 -4.99
N PHE A 115 6.20 6.46 -4.65
CA PHE A 115 5.96 5.03 -4.46
C PHE A 115 6.31 4.62 -3.05
N ALA A 116 5.63 3.61 -2.51
CA ALA A 116 6.07 2.93 -1.31
C ALA A 116 6.42 1.48 -1.68
N LEU A 117 7.69 1.12 -1.54
CA LEU A 117 8.17 -0.25 -1.60
C LEU A 117 8.09 -0.84 -0.20
N SER A 118 7.23 -1.84 -0.04
CA SER A 118 6.96 -2.50 1.23
C SER A 118 7.30 -3.98 1.12
N GLY A 119 7.99 -4.55 2.12
CA GLY A 119 8.36 -5.96 2.06
C GLY A 119 9.14 -6.45 3.27
N TYR A 120 9.57 -7.72 3.20
CA TYR A 120 10.37 -8.39 4.22
C TYR A 120 11.77 -8.68 3.69
N SER A 121 12.81 -8.22 4.39
CA SER A 121 14.20 -8.54 4.08
C SER A 121 14.61 -9.82 4.82
N TRP A 122 14.97 -10.85 4.05
CA TRP A 122 15.50 -12.09 4.62
C TRP A 122 16.90 -11.91 5.23
N LYS A 123 17.64 -10.91 4.76
CA LYS A 123 18.99 -10.60 5.23
C LYS A 123 18.97 -9.92 6.61
N SER A 124 18.20 -8.85 6.76
CA SER A 124 18.07 -8.14 8.04
C SER A 124 16.99 -8.74 8.95
N LYS A 125 16.17 -9.69 8.45
CA LYS A 125 15.03 -10.32 9.15
C LYS A 125 14.06 -9.28 9.71
N LYS A 126 13.77 -8.24 8.91
CA LYS A 126 12.91 -7.13 9.28
C LYS A 126 11.98 -6.75 8.14
N PHE A 127 10.84 -6.20 8.51
CA PHE A 127 9.99 -5.49 7.57
C PHE A 127 10.60 -4.12 7.26
N HIS A 128 10.51 -3.75 5.99
CA HIS A 128 10.95 -2.45 5.50
C HIS A 128 9.87 -1.80 4.67
N VAL A 129 9.77 -0.49 4.79
CA VAL A 129 9.02 0.38 3.90
C VAL A 129 9.91 1.55 3.52
N TRP A 130 10.07 1.77 2.22
CA TRP A 130 10.76 2.95 1.68
C TRP A 130 9.82 3.71 0.76
N THR A 131 9.81 5.04 0.89
CA THR A 131 9.22 5.89 -0.14
C THR A 131 10.25 6.16 -1.22
N LEU A 132 9.92 5.85 -2.47
CA LEU A 132 10.71 6.19 -3.65
C LEU A 132 10.07 7.44 -4.28
N HIS A 133 10.86 8.45 -4.52
CA HIS A 133 10.40 9.73 -5.07
C HIS A 133 11.49 10.38 -5.91
N PHE A 134 11.07 11.23 -6.83
CA PHE A 134 12.01 12.04 -7.59
C PHE A 134 12.52 13.19 -6.71
N ASP A 135 13.84 13.33 -6.63
CA ASP A 135 14.48 14.42 -5.90
C ASP A 135 14.97 15.46 -6.91
N ARG A 136 14.32 16.62 -6.89
CA ARG A 136 14.62 17.74 -7.78
C ARG A 136 16.07 18.21 -7.66
N SER A 137 16.63 18.18 -6.48
CA SER A 137 17.98 18.70 -6.21
C SER A 137 19.08 17.89 -6.88
N ILE A 138 18.83 16.58 -7.05
CA ILE A 138 19.78 15.64 -7.68
C ILE A 138 19.30 15.13 -9.05
N GLY A 139 18.10 15.52 -9.47
CA GLY A 139 17.53 15.20 -10.78
C GLY A 139 17.24 13.73 -11.03
N ARG A 140 17.02 12.93 -9.97
CA ARG A 140 16.80 11.47 -10.06
C ARG A 140 15.92 10.94 -8.93
N PHE A 141 15.47 9.69 -9.11
CA PHE A 141 14.77 8.98 -8.05
C PHE A 141 15.70 8.63 -6.88
N THR A 142 15.19 8.81 -5.68
CA THR A 142 15.83 8.45 -4.43
C THR A 142 14.81 7.76 -3.51
N PHE A 143 15.26 7.34 -2.34
CA PHE A 143 14.41 6.69 -1.35
C PHE A 143 14.62 7.27 0.06
N LYS A 144 13.54 7.22 0.84
CA LYS A 144 13.59 7.51 2.28
C LYS A 144 12.96 6.34 3.03
N PRO A 145 13.55 5.89 4.15
CA PRO A 145 12.90 4.91 5.00
C PRO A 145 11.62 5.49 5.61
N ALA A 146 10.66 4.62 5.89
CA ALA A 146 9.48 5.00 6.66
C ALA A 146 9.87 5.45 8.05
N SER A 147 9.05 6.33 8.62
CA SER A 147 9.24 6.79 9.99
C SER A 147 8.92 5.66 10.96
N THR A 148 9.80 5.48 11.94
CA THR A 148 9.51 4.71 13.13
C THR A 148 8.94 5.65 14.18
N TRP A 149 7.78 5.31 14.72
CA TRP A 149 7.26 6.04 15.85
C TRP A 149 8.00 5.56 17.11
N ALA A 150 8.74 6.44 17.75
CA ALA A 150 9.45 6.11 18.98
C ALA A 150 8.42 5.79 20.08
N ALA A 151 8.32 4.52 20.43
CA ALA A 151 7.72 4.09 21.68
C ALA A 151 8.79 4.13 22.77
N GLN A 152 8.38 4.31 24.04
CA GLN A 152 9.29 4.31 25.18
C GLN A 152 9.85 2.92 25.51
N ASP A 153 9.18 1.86 25.01
CA ASP A 153 9.65 0.49 25.16
C ASP A 153 10.43 0.06 23.91
N GLU A 154 11.62 -0.47 24.08
CA GLU A 154 12.48 -0.98 23.00
C GLU A 154 11.79 -2.05 22.15
N ASP A 155 10.79 -2.76 22.72
CA ASP A 155 9.98 -3.78 22.04
C ASP A 155 8.74 -3.23 21.33
N ALA A 156 8.33 -1.98 21.58
CA ALA A 156 7.14 -1.37 20.98
C ALA A 156 7.50 -0.62 19.70
N TYR A 157 7.75 -1.39 18.63
CA TYR A 157 8.14 -0.87 17.34
C TYR A 157 6.91 -0.54 16.47
N LYS A 158 6.60 0.75 16.33
CA LYS A 158 5.55 1.23 15.43
C LYS A 158 6.14 1.75 14.12
N LEU A 159 6.35 0.86 13.15
CA LEU A 159 6.65 1.27 11.79
C LEU A 159 5.36 1.68 11.09
N ILE A 160 5.31 2.89 10.57
CA ILE A 160 4.20 3.38 9.77
C ILE A 160 4.69 4.31 8.66
N CYS A 161 4.09 4.18 7.48
CA CYS A 161 4.36 5.00 6.32
C CYS A 161 3.06 5.47 5.70
N TYR A 162 3.02 6.73 5.30
CA TYR A 162 1.91 7.32 4.56
C TYR A 162 2.39 7.79 3.19
N ILE A 163 1.61 7.50 2.16
CA ILE A 163 1.75 8.09 0.83
C ILE A 163 0.40 8.68 0.41
N GLY A 164 0.42 9.82 -0.21
CA GLY A 164 -0.82 10.46 -0.64
C GLY A 164 -0.72 11.97 -0.67
N ASP A 165 -1.88 12.60 -0.78
CA ASP A 165 -2.03 14.05 -0.71
C ASP A 165 -1.82 14.56 0.71
N ALA A 166 -1.40 15.80 0.82
CA ALA A 166 -1.04 16.39 2.11
C ALA A 166 -2.21 16.38 3.10
N ASP A 167 -3.40 16.81 2.66
CA ASP A 167 -4.57 16.97 3.55
C ASP A 167 -5.13 15.63 4.05
N PRO A 168 -5.43 14.61 3.19
CA PRO A 168 -5.84 13.29 3.66
C PRO A 168 -4.80 12.61 4.56
N VAL A 169 -3.51 12.79 4.26
CA VAL A 169 -2.43 12.23 5.09
C VAL A 169 -2.36 12.92 6.46
N ALA A 170 -2.52 14.24 6.52
CA ALA A 170 -2.55 14.98 7.78
C ALA A 170 -3.75 14.53 8.63
N GLU A 171 -4.94 14.49 8.06
CA GLU A 171 -6.16 14.00 8.71
C GLU A 171 -5.99 12.56 9.23
N ALA A 172 -5.43 11.66 8.42
CA ALA A 172 -5.21 10.28 8.82
C ALA A 172 -4.26 10.17 10.03
N LYS A 173 -3.21 10.97 10.07
CA LYS A 173 -2.28 11.01 11.20
C LYS A 173 -2.95 11.51 12.47
N GLU A 174 -3.73 12.59 12.40
CA GLU A 174 -4.44 13.16 13.54
C GLU A 174 -5.46 12.18 14.11
N ARG A 175 -6.25 11.53 13.23
CA ARG A 175 -7.23 10.52 13.65
C ARG A 175 -6.57 9.31 14.28
N LEU A 176 -5.46 8.82 13.70
CA LEU A 176 -4.73 7.70 14.29
C LEU A 176 -4.20 8.04 15.67
N VAL A 177 -3.60 9.21 15.86
CA VAL A 177 -3.13 9.67 17.18
C VAL A 177 -4.29 9.72 18.17
N SER A 178 -5.42 10.28 17.78
CA SER A 178 -6.62 10.38 18.63
C SER A 178 -7.17 9.01 19.00
N LEU A 179 -7.26 8.10 18.03
CA LEU A 179 -7.74 6.72 18.23
C LEU A 179 -6.81 5.94 19.18
N LEU A 180 -5.50 6.01 18.95
CA LEU A 180 -4.51 5.33 19.80
C LEU A 180 -4.52 5.91 21.22
N ARG A 181 -4.73 7.23 21.38
CA ARG A 181 -4.87 7.86 22.70
C ARG A 181 -6.11 7.36 23.41
N ALA A 182 -7.25 7.31 22.74
CA ALA A 182 -8.50 6.80 23.29
C ALA A 182 -8.41 5.32 23.73
N ARG A 183 -7.60 4.52 23.02
CA ARG A 183 -7.34 3.11 23.33
C ARG A 183 -6.17 2.88 24.31
N GLY A 184 -5.53 3.92 24.81
CA GLY A 184 -4.36 3.81 25.69
C GLY A 184 -3.09 3.26 25.02
N LYS A 185 -3.07 3.18 23.69
CA LYS A 185 -1.98 2.57 22.88
C LYS A 185 -0.98 3.59 22.30
N LEU A 186 -1.10 4.88 22.63
CA LEU A 186 -0.28 5.92 22.00
C LEU A 186 1.21 5.74 22.28
N ARG A 187 1.57 5.45 23.52
CA ARG A 187 2.97 5.34 23.98
C ARG A 187 3.45 3.91 24.20
N SER A 188 2.55 2.96 24.24
CA SER A 188 2.83 1.54 24.52
C SER A 188 2.16 0.65 23.46
N GLY A 189 2.63 -0.58 23.34
CA GLY A 189 2.07 -1.57 22.45
C GLY A 189 2.36 -1.33 20.96
N SER A 190 1.92 -2.27 20.17
CA SER A 190 2.04 -2.27 18.71
C SER A 190 0.76 -1.72 18.06
N LEU A 191 0.85 -1.38 16.77
CA LEU A 191 -0.32 -1.16 15.95
C LEU A 191 -1.03 -2.48 15.67
N ASP A 192 -2.35 -2.43 15.65
CA ASP A 192 -3.22 -3.49 15.16
C ASP A 192 -3.91 -3.02 13.86
N MET A 193 -5.20 -3.00 13.79
CA MET A 193 -5.95 -2.54 12.60
C MET A 193 -6.38 -1.06 12.69
N GLU A 194 -5.90 -0.31 13.68
CA GLU A 194 -6.24 1.11 13.82
C GLU A 194 -5.96 1.95 12.56
N PRO A 195 -4.83 1.75 11.82
CA PRO A 195 -4.63 2.50 10.57
C PRO A 195 -5.64 2.13 9.48
N PHE A 196 -6.11 0.88 9.43
CA PHE A 196 -7.16 0.45 8.53
C PHE A 196 -8.51 1.12 8.88
N GLU A 197 -8.86 1.17 10.15
CA GLU A 197 -10.09 1.81 10.61
C GLU A 197 -10.11 3.30 10.22
N VAL A 198 -8.99 3.99 10.43
CA VAL A 198 -8.85 5.40 10.00
C VAL A 198 -9.02 5.56 8.49
N LEU A 199 -8.39 4.70 7.69
CA LEU A 199 -8.53 4.73 6.23
C LEU A 199 -9.98 4.49 5.81
N ARG A 200 -10.65 3.46 6.38
CA ARG A 200 -12.05 3.13 6.15
C ARG A 200 -12.95 4.34 6.40
N ASP A 201 -12.78 4.96 7.56
CA ASP A 201 -13.66 6.06 7.99
C ASP A 201 -13.47 7.29 7.09
N ILE A 202 -12.23 7.64 6.72
CA ILE A 202 -11.95 8.72 5.77
C ILE A 202 -12.59 8.46 4.40
N ILE A 203 -12.53 7.22 3.91
CA ILE A 203 -13.16 6.85 2.62
C ILE A 203 -14.68 6.95 2.71
N ARG A 204 -15.29 6.40 3.77
CA ARG A 204 -16.76 6.38 3.97
C ARG A 204 -17.33 7.79 4.14
N GLU A 205 -16.63 8.67 4.82
CA GLU A 205 -17.05 10.07 4.99
C GLU A 205 -17.06 10.86 3.68
N GLY A 206 -16.24 10.47 2.70
CA GLY A 206 -16.20 11.12 1.39
C GLY A 206 -15.74 12.58 1.41
N LYS A 207 -15.09 13.03 2.48
CA LYS A 207 -14.63 14.42 2.66
C LYS A 207 -13.62 14.84 1.58
N PHE A 208 -12.79 13.91 1.15
CA PHE A 208 -11.74 14.17 0.16
C PHE A 208 -12.12 13.56 -1.18
N GLY A 209 -12.43 14.41 -2.18
CA GLY A 209 -12.80 13.93 -3.51
C GLY A 209 -11.74 13.04 -4.20
N SER A 210 -10.50 13.13 -3.75
CA SER A 210 -9.38 12.35 -4.28
C SER A 210 -9.21 10.96 -3.63
N VAL A 211 -9.93 10.67 -2.55
CA VAL A 211 -9.86 9.42 -1.79
C VAL A 211 -11.23 8.72 -1.85
N GLY A 212 -11.25 7.46 -2.26
CA GLY A 212 -12.52 6.74 -2.39
C GLY A 212 -12.37 5.35 -2.99
N GLY A 213 -13.53 4.72 -3.24
CA GLY A 213 -13.59 3.33 -3.72
C GLY A 213 -13.27 2.30 -2.66
N PRO A 214 -13.27 1.00 -3.02
CA PRO A 214 -12.96 -0.08 -2.10
C PRO A 214 -11.53 0.00 -1.56
N ILE A 215 -11.35 -0.42 -0.31
CA ILE A 215 -10.01 -0.52 0.28
C ILE A 215 -9.27 -1.69 -0.36
N GLN A 216 -8.03 -1.44 -0.76
CA GLN A 216 -7.06 -2.45 -1.13
C GLN A 216 -6.26 -2.85 0.10
N LEU A 217 -6.02 -4.13 0.28
CA LEU A 217 -5.26 -4.64 1.41
C LEU A 217 -4.35 -5.79 0.99
N VAL A 218 -3.08 -5.69 1.38
CA VAL A 218 -2.09 -6.77 1.24
C VAL A 218 -1.38 -6.96 2.57
N LYS A 219 -1.21 -8.21 2.98
CA LYS A 219 -0.41 -8.62 4.13
C LYS A 219 0.88 -9.26 3.67
N ILE A 220 1.99 -8.88 4.28
CA ILE A 220 3.30 -9.46 4.05
C ILE A 220 3.78 -10.08 5.36
N TYR A 221 4.14 -11.36 5.30
CA TYR A 221 4.55 -12.13 6.46
C TYR A 221 6.07 -12.30 6.54
N GLU A 222 6.59 -12.64 7.73
CA GLU A 222 8.02 -12.87 7.96
C GLU A 222 8.61 -14.02 7.15
N HIS A 223 7.78 -14.97 6.71
CA HIS A 223 8.19 -16.05 5.80
C HIS A 223 8.18 -15.62 4.32
N ALA A 224 8.16 -14.29 4.07
CA ALA A 224 8.30 -13.67 2.76
C ALA A 224 7.18 -14.00 1.76
N ASN A 225 5.93 -14.00 2.22
CA ASN A 225 4.73 -14.10 1.40
C ASN A 225 3.90 -12.83 1.50
N ALA A 226 3.67 -12.18 0.36
CA ALA A 226 2.72 -11.09 0.20
C ALA A 226 1.38 -11.68 -0.30
N VAL A 227 0.34 -11.51 0.49
CA VAL A 227 -0.98 -12.09 0.23
C VAL A 227 -2.03 -10.99 0.17
N PRO A 228 -2.76 -10.86 -0.93
CA PRO A 228 -3.94 -10.00 -0.98
C PRO A 228 -4.99 -10.45 0.02
N VAL A 229 -5.75 -9.50 0.51
CA VAL A 229 -6.89 -9.77 1.40
C VAL A 229 -8.12 -9.11 0.79
N GLY A 230 -9.20 -9.85 0.67
CA GLY A 230 -10.49 -9.32 0.26
C GLY A 230 -11.09 -8.44 1.36
N VAL A 231 -11.90 -7.48 0.96
CA VAL A 231 -12.63 -6.59 1.88
C VAL A 231 -14.08 -6.54 1.42
N TYR A 232 -15.04 -6.79 2.32
CA TYR A 232 -16.44 -6.47 2.05
C TYR A 232 -16.59 -4.96 1.93
N TRP A 233 -17.11 -4.47 0.82
CA TRP A 233 -17.20 -3.03 0.62
C TRP A 233 -18.54 -2.61 0.00
N PRO A 234 -19.18 -1.55 0.55
CA PRO A 234 -18.73 -0.71 1.68
C PRO A 234 -18.84 -1.38 3.05
N ASP A 235 -19.57 -2.48 3.17
CA ASP A 235 -19.80 -3.27 4.39
C ASP A 235 -20.12 -4.72 4.03
N ARG A 236 -20.24 -5.57 5.06
CA ARG A 236 -20.56 -6.99 4.86
C ARG A 236 -22.00 -7.22 4.40
N ALA A 237 -22.94 -6.35 4.76
CA ALA A 237 -24.35 -6.49 4.40
C ALA A 237 -24.58 -6.30 2.90
N SER A 238 -23.73 -5.53 2.21
CA SER A 238 -23.79 -5.35 0.76
C SER A 238 -23.44 -6.63 -0.02
N GLY A 239 -22.77 -7.61 0.63
CA GLY A 239 -22.34 -8.86 0.00
C GLY A 239 -21.23 -8.73 -1.05
N SER A 240 -20.72 -7.52 -1.31
CA SER A 240 -19.69 -7.26 -2.32
C SER A 240 -18.29 -7.44 -1.75
N ILE A 241 -17.54 -8.42 -2.27
CA ILE A 241 -16.13 -8.62 -1.94
C ILE A 241 -15.28 -7.89 -2.97
N SER A 242 -14.43 -6.99 -2.50
CA SER A 242 -13.45 -6.31 -3.33
C SER A 242 -12.04 -6.85 -3.06
N VAL A 243 -11.27 -7.08 -4.13
CA VAL A 243 -9.89 -7.53 -4.07
C VAL A 243 -9.04 -6.57 -4.90
N LEU A 244 -7.97 -6.05 -4.31
CA LEU A 244 -7.04 -5.11 -4.97
C LEU A 244 -7.77 -3.96 -5.69
N GLY A 245 -8.82 -3.44 -5.05
CA GLY A 245 -9.50 -2.21 -5.45
C GLY A 245 -10.69 -2.37 -6.36
N ARG A 246 -11.09 -3.59 -6.76
CA ARG A 246 -12.32 -3.79 -7.51
C ARG A 246 -13.20 -4.87 -6.91
N PRO A 247 -14.53 -4.75 -7.03
CA PRO A 247 -15.46 -5.83 -6.70
C PRO A 247 -15.21 -7.05 -7.59
N LEU A 248 -15.36 -8.24 -7.01
CA LEU A 248 -15.38 -9.49 -7.77
C LEU A 248 -16.63 -9.55 -8.65
N MET A 249 -16.51 -10.10 -9.84
CA MET A 249 -17.65 -10.43 -10.68
C MET A 249 -18.35 -11.70 -10.14
N GLU A 250 -19.59 -11.93 -10.50
CA GLU A 250 -20.41 -13.05 -10.00
C GLU A 250 -19.76 -14.43 -10.19
N TYR A 251 -18.93 -14.60 -11.23
CA TYR A 251 -18.23 -15.84 -11.51
C TYR A 251 -16.82 -15.91 -10.92
N GLU A 252 -16.35 -14.83 -10.30
CA GLU A 252 -15.03 -14.79 -9.66
C GLU A 252 -15.14 -15.21 -8.21
N THR A 253 -14.20 -16.02 -7.77
CA THR A 253 -14.03 -16.41 -6.39
C THR A 253 -12.64 -16.02 -5.91
N THR A 254 -12.48 -15.79 -4.62
CA THR A 254 -11.18 -15.56 -4.02
C THR A 254 -10.78 -16.71 -3.12
N ARG A 255 -9.52 -17.13 -3.19
CA ARG A 255 -8.91 -18.08 -2.25
C ARG A 255 -8.27 -17.39 -1.05
N TRP A 256 -8.23 -16.08 -1.08
CA TRP A 256 -7.64 -15.27 0.00
C TRP A 256 -8.69 -14.98 1.07
N GLY A 257 -8.21 -14.79 2.30
CA GLY A 257 -9.10 -14.40 3.38
C GLY A 257 -9.77 -13.06 3.09
N VAL A 258 -10.98 -12.90 3.59
CA VAL A 258 -11.78 -11.68 3.44
C VAL A 258 -12.03 -11.09 4.82
N ILE A 259 -11.94 -9.78 4.96
CA ILE A 259 -12.25 -9.07 6.19
C ILE A 259 -13.54 -8.28 6.07
N ASP A 260 -14.25 -8.25 7.17
CA ASP A 260 -15.32 -7.30 7.42
C ASP A 260 -14.69 -5.95 7.81
N PRO A 261 -14.97 -4.85 7.10
CA PRO A 261 -14.37 -3.56 7.42
C PRO A 261 -14.76 -3.04 8.81
N ASP A 262 -15.87 -3.50 9.38
CA ASP A 262 -16.31 -3.12 10.71
C ASP A 262 -15.76 -4.02 11.82
N GLN A 263 -15.21 -5.19 11.44
CA GLN A 263 -14.52 -6.14 12.31
C GLN A 263 -13.19 -6.60 11.68
N PRO A 264 -12.22 -5.68 11.47
CA PRO A 264 -11.06 -5.95 10.63
C PRO A 264 -10.04 -6.90 11.25
N ASP A 265 -10.20 -7.27 12.53
CA ASP A 265 -9.22 -8.06 13.28
C ASP A 265 -9.02 -9.47 12.74
N ARG A 266 -10.00 -10.01 12.03
CA ARG A 266 -10.00 -11.40 11.53
C ARG A 266 -10.35 -11.46 10.05
N ALA A 267 -9.41 -11.96 9.26
CA ALA A 267 -9.72 -12.46 7.92
C ALA A 267 -10.36 -13.85 8.04
N ARG A 268 -11.49 -14.06 7.34
CA ARG A 268 -12.19 -15.35 7.27
C ARG A 268 -12.01 -15.95 5.87
N PRO A 269 -12.07 -17.29 5.73
CA PRO A 269 -12.20 -17.89 4.40
C PRO A 269 -13.42 -17.32 3.67
N PRO A 270 -13.36 -17.12 2.35
CA PRO A 270 -14.47 -16.55 1.58
C PRO A 270 -15.73 -17.44 1.58
N ASP A 271 -15.58 -18.76 1.76
CA ASP A 271 -16.68 -19.74 1.74
C ASP A 271 -17.28 -20.02 3.13
N ALA A 272 -16.86 -19.29 4.16
CA ALA A 272 -17.53 -19.37 5.47
C ALA A 272 -18.88 -18.64 5.40
N VAL A 273 -19.87 -19.29 4.79
CA VAL A 273 -21.27 -18.89 4.94
C VAL A 273 -21.59 -19.04 6.43
N ASP A 274 -21.99 -17.95 7.08
CA ASP A 274 -22.46 -18.05 8.47
C ASP A 274 -23.66 -19.01 8.50
N PRO A 275 -23.71 -19.94 9.45
CA PRO A 275 -24.79 -20.93 9.52
C PRO A 275 -26.18 -20.34 9.79
N VAL A 276 -26.33 -19.02 9.77
CA VAL A 276 -27.58 -18.30 10.04
C VAL A 276 -28.42 -18.04 8.76
N ASP A 277 -27.83 -18.19 7.56
CA ASP A 277 -28.49 -17.83 6.31
C ASP A 277 -28.98 -19.05 5.48
N THR A 278 -29.31 -20.14 6.11
CA THR A 278 -30.06 -21.23 5.44
C THR A 278 -31.54 -21.05 5.80
N PRO A 279 -32.42 -20.80 4.81
CA PRO A 279 -33.85 -20.61 5.02
C PRO A 279 -34.53 -21.88 5.56
#